data_3f392bed53b959a4267212ad50b4f1f0
#
_entry.id   3f392bed53b959a4267212ad50b4f1f0
#
_cell.length_a   1.000
_cell.length_b   1.000
_cell.length_c   1.000
_cell.angle_alpha   90.00
_cell.angle_beta   90.00
_cell.angle_gamma   90.00
#
_symmetry.space_group_name_H-M   'P 1'
#
loop_
_entity.id
_entity.type
_entity.pdbx_description
1 polymer ?
#
loop_
_entity_poly.entity_id
_entity_poly.type
_entity_poly.pdbx_seq_one_letter_code
_entity_poly.pdbx_strand_id
1 'polypeptide(L)'
;MQGSSTPSSAAALSTSGVSFFRWDDMAKERVTDMLERRLITGDRMMLAHVYLKKGCVVPKHSHENEQLTYILEGALKFWIGEDQKEEVIVRAGEVLLIPSHVAHKAEALEETLDVDVFSPPRQDWLAKTDDYLRR
;
A
#
# COMPACT_ATOMS: atom_id res chain seq x y z
N MET A 1 -9.51 12.74 -18.71
CA MET A 1 -9.04 12.58 -18.22
C MET A 1 -8.21 12.65 -18.04
N GLN A 2 -7.90 12.83 -17.68
CA GLN A 2 -7.14 12.96 -17.35
C GLN A 2 -6.14 12.62 -17.35
N GLY A 3 -5.53 12.70 -17.38
CA GLY A 3 -4.58 12.45 -17.33
C GLY A 3 -3.67 12.60 -16.78
N SER A 4 -3.15 12.76 -16.43
CA SER A 4 -2.35 12.85 -15.92
C SER A 4 -1.73 12.47 -15.23
N SER A 5 -1.25 12.50 -14.98
CA SER A 5 -0.91 11.96 -14.26
C SER A 5 -1.33 11.87 -13.31
N THR A 6 -1.98 12.29 -13.16
CA THR A 6 -2.45 12.00 -12.21
C THR A 6 -3.02 11.13 -12.33
N PRO A 7 -2.68 10.80 -12.01
CA PRO A 7 -3.07 9.63 -12.05
C PRO A 7 -4.29 9.29 -11.79
N SER A 8 -4.86 9.79 -11.22
CA SER A 8 -6.04 9.21 -10.91
C SER A 8 -7.06 9.68 -11.77
N SER A 9 -7.79 8.83 -12.32
CA SER A 9 -8.91 9.11 -13.11
C SER A 9 -10.11 9.20 -12.25
N ALA A 10 -10.14 10.11 -11.35
CA ALA A 10 -11.30 10.32 -10.53
C ALA A 10 -12.36 11.03 -11.36
N ALA A 11 -13.55 10.49 -11.40
CA ALA A 11 -14.69 11.20 -11.93
C ALA A 11 -15.30 11.99 -10.79
N ALA A 12 -15.08 13.29 -10.81
CA ALA A 12 -15.69 14.16 -9.81
C ALA A 12 -17.20 14.17 -10.04
N LEU A 13 -17.97 13.86 -9.01
CA LEU A 13 -19.41 13.84 -9.09
C LEU A 13 -19.96 15.15 -8.56
N SER A 14 -20.03 16.14 -9.44
CA SER A 14 -20.67 17.42 -9.21
C SER A 14 -20.11 18.19 -8.03
N THR A 15 -20.93 19.00 -7.42
CA THR A 15 -20.55 19.90 -6.33
C THR A 15 -20.54 19.21 -4.99
N SER A 16 -20.88 17.95 -4.91
CA SER A 16 -20.92 17.23 -3.63
C SER A 16 -19.55 16.91 -3.06
N GLY A 17 -18.52 16.93 -3.91
CA GLY A 17 -17.19 16.51 -3.48
C GLY A 17 -16.98 15.00 -3.50
N VAL A 18 -17.98 14.25 -3.94
CA VAL A 18 -17.85 12.79 -4.09
C VAL A 18 -17.01 12.49 -5.33
N SER A 19 -16.13 11.51 -5.23
CA SER A 19 -15.32 11.04 -6.36
C SER A 19 -15.55 9.56 -6.58
N PHE A 20 -15.49 9.14 -7.81
CA PHE A 20 -15.70 7.75 -8.20
C PHE A 20 -14.45 7.27 -8.94
N PHE A 21 -13.94 6.09 -8.56
CA PHE A 21 -12.71 5.56 -9.13
C PHE A 21 -12.92 4.15 -9.65
N ARG A 22 -12.20 3.80 -10.70
CA ARG A 22 -12.11 2.44 -11.19
C ARG A 22 -10.63 2.09 -11.25
N TRP A 23 -10.25 1.00 -10.60
CA TRP A 23 -8.84 0.60 -10.56
C TRP A 23 -8.27 0.44 -11.97
N ASP A 24 -9.04 -0.14 -12.89
CA ASP A 24 -8.56 -0.40 -14.24
C ASP A 24 -8.29 0.87 -15.05
N ASP A 25 -8.85 2.00 -14.63
CA ASP A 25 -8.60 3.28 -15.29
C ASP A 25 -7.30 3.93 -14.82
N MET A 26 -6.66 3.35 -13.83
CA MET A 26 -5.48 3.94 -13.19
C MET A 26 -4.23 3.16 -13.57
N ALA A 27 -3.19 3.88 -13.98
CA ALA A 27 -1.92 3.25 -14.28
C ALA A 27 -1.25 2.78 -12.99
N LYS A 28 -0.55 1.64 -13.08
CA LYS A 28 0.27 1.19 -11.95
C LYS A 28 1.54 2.03 -11.90
N GLU A 29 1.88 2.50 -10.71
CA GLU A 29 3.17 3.14 -10.48
C GLU A 29 4.19 2.05 -10.24
N ARG A 30 5.24 2.01 -11.06
CA ARG A 30 6.33 1.09 -10.83
C ARG A 30 7.28 1.70 -9.80
N VAL A 31 7.36 1.08 -8.63
CA VAL A 31 8.23 1.54 -7.56
C VAL A 31 9.61 0.89 -7.67
N THR A 32 9.63 -0.43 -7.88
CA THR A 32 10.84 -1.20 -8.17
C THR A 32 10.49 -2.26 -9.21
N ASP A 33 11.47 -3.07 -9.59
CA ASP A 33 11.21 -4.19 -10.51
C ASP A 33 10.25 -5.22 -9.92
N MET A 34 10.10 -5.26 -8.61
CA MET A 34 9.31 -6.26 -7.92
C MET A 34 8.04 -5.72 -7.27
N LEU A 35 7.83 -4.40 -7.31
CA LEU A 35 6.71 -3.78 -6.62
C LEU A 35 6.09 -2.67 -7.44
N GLU A 36 4.77 -2.78 -7.66
CA GLU A 36 3.96 -1.73 -8.28
C GLU A 36 2.81 -1.40 -7.36
N ARG A 37 2.20 -0.23 -7.55
CA ARG A 37 1.04 0.15 -6.73
C ARG A 37 0.10 1.10 -7.46
N ARG A 38 -1.15 1.12 -6.99
CA ARG A 38 -2.18 2.10 -7.34
C ARG A 38 -2.70 2.68 -6.05
N LEU A 39 -2.94 3.99 -6.02
CA LEU A 39 -3.36 4.69 -4.80
C LEU A 39 -4.63 5.49 -5.06
N ILE A 40 -5.51 5.49 -4.07
CA ILE A 40 -6.65 6.41 -4.00
C ILE A 40 -6.55 7.06 -2.63
N THR A 41 -6.59 8.39 -2.58
CA THR A 41 -6.46 9.10 -1.31
C THR A 41 -7.61 10.06 -1.10
N GLY A 42 -8.13 10.08 0.13
CA GLY A 42 -8.99 11.14 0.64
C GLY A 42 -8.17 12.03 1.57
N ASP A 43 -8.85 12.86 2.33
CA ASP A 43 -8.19 13.76 3.28
C ASP A 43 -7.68 13.01 4.51
N ARG A 44 -8.38 11.96 4.93
CA ARG A 44 -8.11 11.28 6.21
C ARG A 44 -7.67 9.84 6.06
N MET A 45 -7.75 9.29 4.85
CA MET A 45 -7.40 7.89 4.61
C MET A 45 -6.90 7.70 3.20
N MET A 46 -6.13 6.64 3.01
CA MET A 46 -5.61 6.24 1.71
C MET A 46 -5.88 4.76 1.52
N LEU A 47 -6.26 4.39 0.30
CA LEU A 47 -6.45 3.00 -0.09
C LEU A 47 -5.45 2.68 -1.18
N ALA A 48 -4.70 1.60 -1.02
CA ALA A 48 -3.68 1.23 -1.99
C ALA A 48 -3.85 -0.22 -2.41
N HIS A 49 -3.65 -0.49 -3.70
CA HIS A 49 -3.41 -1.83 -4.21
C HIS A 49 -1.91 -1.94 -4.45
N VAL A 50 -1.26 -2.87 -3.77
CA VAL A 50 0.17 -3.09 -3.88
C VAL A 50 0.39 -4.47 -4.48
N TYR A 51 1.13 -4.50 -5.58
CA TYR A 51 1.40 -5.71 -6.35
C TYR A 51 2.85 -6.10 -6.12
N LEU A 52 3.08 -7.25 -5.46
CA LEU A 52 4.43 -7.69 -5.11
C LEU A 52 4.73 -9.01 -5.81
N LYS A 53 5.87 -9.08 -6.46
CA LYS A 53 6.36 -10.34 -7.00
C LYS A 53 6.91 -11.21 -5.88
N LYS A 54 6.88 -12.53 -6.07
CA LYS A 54 7.46 -13.45 -5.11
C LYS A 54 8.91 -13.08 -4.80
N GLY A 55 9.25 -13.02 -3.53
CA GLY A 55 10.58 -12.65 -3.05
C GLY A 55 10.78 -11.16 -2.83
N CYS A 56 9.80 -10.33 -3.18
CA CYS A 56 9.90 -8.89 -2.93
C CYS A 56 9.98 -8.64 -1.42
N VAL A 57 10.97 -7.87 -1.01
CA VAL A 57 11.15 -7.49 0.39
C VAL A 57 10.81 -6.02 0.55
N VAL A 58 9.94 -5.74 1.52
CA VAL A 58 9.69 -4.39 1.99
C VAL A 58 10.55 -4.21 3.23
N PRO A 59 11.60 -3.37 3.17
CA PRO A 59 12.55 -3.25 4.30
C PRO A 59 11.87 -2.77 5.57
N LYS A 60 12.50 -3.06 6.71
CA LYS A 60 12.01 -2.61 8.01
C LYS A 60 11.82 -1.10 8.01
N HIS A 61 10.65 -0.66 8.45
CA HIS A 61 10.31 0.75 8.55
C HIS A 61 9.19 0.94 9.57
N SER A 62 8.93 2.18 9.93
CA SER A 62 7.78 2.52 10.76
C SER A 62 7.22 3.87 10.28
N HIS A 63 5.99 4.15 10.63
CA HIS A 63 5.33 5.39 10.26
C HIS A 63 4.20 5.70 11.24
N GLU A 64 3.81 6.96 11.28
CA GLU A 64 2.73 7.36 12.17
C GLU A 64 1.37 6.82 11.73
N ASN A 65 1.22 6.52 10.45
CA ASN A 65 -0.04 6.03 9.90
C ASN A 65 -0.43 4.70 10.55
N GLU A 66 -1.68 4.58 10.92
CA GLU A 66 -2.26 3.28 11.25
C GLU A 66 -2.47 2.54 9.94
N GLN A 67 -2.28 1.23 9.92
CA GLN A 67 -2.33 0.46 8.68
C GLN A 67 -3.15 -0.80 8.85
N LEU A 68 -4.06 -1.03 7.90
CA LEU A 68 -4.67 -2.34 7.69
C LEU A 68 -4.10 -2.92 6.42
N THR A 69 -3.68 -4.17 6.48
CA THR A 69 -3.18 -4.92 5.33
C THR A 69 -4.10 -6.10 5.09
N TYR A 70 -4.74 -6.13 3.93
CA TYR A 70 -5.69 -7.17 3.55
C TYR A 70 -5.15 -7.86 2.30
N ILE A 71 -4.81 -9.14 2.42
CA ILE A 71 -4.27 -9.90 1.29
C ILE A 71 -5.42 -10.47 0.47
N LEU A 72 -5.49 -10.11 -0.80
CA LEU A 72 -6.47 -10.66 -1.72
C LEU A 72 -5.96 -11.92 -2.40
N GLU A 73 -4.67 -11.94 -2.76
CA GLU A 73 -4.03 -13.07 -3.43
C GLU A 73 -2.62 -13.18 -2.90
N GLY A 74 -2.13 -14.39 -2.71
CA GLY A 74 -0.76 -14.63 -2.30
C GLY A 74 -0.59 -14.68 -0.79
N ALA A 75 0.59 -14.29 -0.32
CA ALA A 75 0.92 -14.33 1.09
C ALA A 75 2.10 -13.42 1.37
N LEU A 76 2.02 -12.64 2.46
CA LEU A 76 3.12 -11.83 2.98
C LEU A 76 3.53 -12.37 4.33
N LYS A 77 4.83 -12.48 4.56
CA LYS A 77 5.38 -12.74 5.88
C LYS A 77 5.88 -11.43 6.46
N PHE A 78 5.42 -11.13 7.69
CA PHE A 78 5.83 -9.92 8.39
C PHE A 78 6.72 -10.27 9.57
N TRP A 79 7.71 -9.41 9.81
CA TRP A 79 8.51 -9.40 11.04
C TRP A 79 8.18 -8.10 11.75
N ILE A 80 7.66 -8.20 12.98
CA ILE A 80 7.08 -7.08 13.71
C ILE A 80 7.99 -6.69 14.87
N GLY A 81 8.07 -5.38 15.11
CA GLY A 81 8.83 -4.81 16.21
C GLY A 81 10.24 -4.42 15.82
N GLU A 82 10.89 -3.66 16.69
CA GLU A 82 12.27 -3.21 16.45
C GLU A 82 13.23 -4.40 16.37
N ASP A 83 12.98 -5.44 17.17
CA ASP A 83 13.83 -6.63 17.19
C ASP A 83 13.41 -7.67 16.14
N GLN A 84 12.27 -7.44 15.46
CA GLN A 84 11.74 -8.31 14.41
C GLN A 84 11.52 -9.75 14.86
N LYS A 85 11.24 -9.98 16.14
CA LYS A 85 11.08 -11.32 16.67
C LYS A 85 9.67 -11.89 16.49
N GLU A 86 8.68 -11.03 16.41
CA GLU A 86 7.32 -11.50 16.18
C GLU A 86 7.11 -11.70 14.68
N GLU A 87 6.68 -12.90 14.28
CA GLU A 87 6.47 -13.23 12.88
C GLU A 87 5.01 -13.55 12.63
N VAL A 88 4.46 -13.02 11.56
CA VAL A 88 3.08 -13.28 11.15
C VAL A 88 3.04 -13.50 9.66
N ILE A 89 2.40 -14.58 9.21
CA ILE A 89 2.13 -14.79 7.80
C ILE A 89 0.68 -14.46 7.56
N VAL A 90 0.43 -13.53 6.65
CA VAL A 90 -0.92 -13.10 6.28
C VAL A 90 -1.20 -13.66 4.89
N ARG A 91 -2.26 -14.47 4.79
CA ARG A 91 -2.62 -15.18 3.56
C ARG A 91 -3.87 -14.57 2.95
N ALA A 92 -4.21 -15.01 1.75
CA ALA A 92 -5.41 -14.53 1.07
C ALA A 92 -6.63 -14.64 2.00
N GLY A 93 -7.39 -13.56 2.10
CA GLY A 93 -8.56 -13.47 2.95
C GLY A 93 -8.28 -13.06 4.38
N GLU A 94 -7.02 -12.81 4.72
CA GLU A 94 -6.64 -12.45 6.10
C GLU A 94 -6.20 -10.99 6.17
N VAL A 95 -6.32 -10.41 7.35
CA VAL A 95 -6.04 -8.99 7.59
C VAL A 95 -5.12 -8.82 8.78
N LEU A 96 -4.12 -7.96 8.63
CA LEU A 96 -3.21 -7.58 9.70
C LEU A 96 -3.40 -6.10 10.03
N LEU A 97 -3.58 -5.78 11.32
CA LEU A 97 -3.61 -4.40 11.78
C LEU A 97 -2.26 -4.04 12.38
N ILE A 98 -1.64 -2.99 11.85
CA ILE A 98 -0.35 -2.50 12.35
C ILE A 98 -0.59 -1.12 12.97
N PRO A 99 -0.42 -0.99 14.30
CA PRO A 99 -0.59 0.31 14.97
C PRO A 99 0.46 1.32 14.55
N SER A 100 0.16 2.60 14.82
CA SER A 100 1.12 3.69 14.57
C SER A 100 2.48 3.39 15.19
N HIS A 101 3.54 3.68 14.45
CA HIS A 101 4.94 3.61 14.90
C HIS A 101 5.46 2.21 15.20
N VAL A 102 4.70 1.16 14.96
CA VAL A 102 5.21 -0.20 15.14
C VAL A 102 6.05 -0.58 13.92
N ALA A 103 7.32 -0.86 14.15
CA ALA A 103 8.24 -1.23 13.07
C ALA A 103 7.84 -2.56 12.46
N HIS A 104 7.98 -2.69 11.15
CA HIS A 104 7.64 -3.93 10.45
C HIS A 104 8.45 -4.06 9.17
N LYS A 105 8.69 -5.31 8.79
CA LYS A 105 9.34 -5.71 7.55
C LYS A 105 8.46 -6.78 6.92
N ALA A 106 8.41 -6.86 5.60
CA ALA A 106 7.61 -7.88 4.93
C ALA A 106 8.35 -8.50 3.77
N GLU A 107 7.97 -9.73 3.47
CA GLU A 107 8.46 -10.42 2.28
C GLU A 107 7.30 -11.17 1.62
N ALA A 108 7.19 -11.04 0.30
CA ALA A 108 6.17 -11.76 -0.46
C ALA A 108 6.61 -13.21 -0.65
N LEU A 109 5.85 -14.14 -0.09
CA LEU A 109 6.12 -15.57 -0.22
C LEU A 109 5.68 -16.11 -1.57
N GLU A 110 4.76 -15.41 -2.21
CA GLU A 110 4.21 -15.70 -3.53
C GLU A 110 3.93 -14.37 -4.21
N GLU A 111 3.56 -14.41 -5.48
CA GLU A 111 3.04 -13.21 -6.12
C GLU A 111 1.81 -12.77 -5.35
N THR A 112 1.77 -11.51 -4.92
CA THR A 112 0.79 -11.06 -3.94
C THR A 112 0.08 -9.79 -4.39
N LEU A 113 -1.23 -9.75 -4.18
CA LEU A 113 -2.01 -8.53 -4.25
C LEU A 113 -2.43 -8.17 -2.83
N ASP A 114 -1.87 -7.08 -2.34
CA ASP A 114 -2.08 -6.56 -1.00
C ASP A 114 -2.89 -5.28 -1.08
N VAL A 115 -3.96 -5.19 -0.29
CA VAL A 115 -4.75 -3.96 -0.17
C VAL A 115 -4.40 -3.34 1.17
N ASP A 116 -3.84 -2.14 1.12
CA ASP A 116 -3.47 -1.40 2.33
C ASP A 116 -4.41 -0.21 2.54
N VAL A 117 -4.85 -0.02 3.77
CA VAL A 117 -5.56 1.19 4.18
C VAL A 117 -4.68 1.91 5.19
N PHE A 118 -4.42 3.19 4.93
CA PHE A 118 -3.63 4.03 5.85
C PHE A 118 -4.45 5.20 6.33
N SER A 119 -4.31 5.54 7.60
CA SER A 119 -4.89 6.74 8.17
C SER A 119 -3.88 7.39 9.14
N PRO A 120 -3.50 8.64 8.90
CA PRO A 120 -3.79 9.48 7.73
C PRO A 120 -3.11 8.98 6.46
N PRO A 121 -3.33 9.64 5.32
CA PRO A 121 -2.67 9.23 4.07
C PRO A 121 -1.14 9.26 4.18
N ARG A 122 -0.50 8.35 3.46
CA ARG A 122 0.97 8.28 3.41
C ARG A 122 1.51 9.42 2.56
N GLN A 123 1.96 10.50 3.21
CA GLN A 123 2.49 11.66 2.49
C GLN A 123 3.76 11.32 1.72
N ASP A 124 4.58 10.42 2.25
CA ASP A 124 5.80 9.97 1.57
C ASP A 124 5.48 9.22 0.28
N TRP A 125 4.39 8.46 0.26
CA TRP A 125 3.95 7.77 -0.96
C TRP A 125 3.41 8.76 -1.99
N LEU A 126 2.64 9.74 -1.53
CA LEU A 126 2.08 10.76 -2.42
C LEU A 126 3.19 11.64 -3.01
N ALA A 127 4.19 11.98 -2.21
CA ALA A 127 5.32 12.81 -2.65
C ALA A 127 6.43 12.00 -3.30
N LYS A 128 6.32 10.67 -3.30
CA LYS A 128 7.34 9.76 -3.83
C LYS A 128 8.69 9.95 -3.17
N THR A 129 8.66 10.14 -1.84
CA THR A 129 9.86 10.29 -1.01
C THR A 129 10.08 9.08 -0.11
N ASP A 130 9.42 7.96 -0.42
CA ASP A 130 9.53 6.72 0.33
C ASP A 130 10.80 5.95 -0.10
N ASP A 131 11.95 6.52 0.19
CA ASP A 131 13.24 5.99 -0.28
C ASP A 131 13.53 4.57 0.21
N TYR A 132 13.04 4.21 1.40
CA TYR A 132 13.25 2.87 1.93
C TYR A 132 12.69 1.79 1.00
N LEU A 133 11.62 2.12 0.29
CA LEU A 133 10.94 1.16 -0.58
C LEU A 133 11.55 1.15 -1.99
N ARG A 134 12.21 2.22 -2.38
CA ARG A 134 12.69 2.41 -3.76
C ARG A 134 14.13 1.96 -3.99
N ARG A 135 14.73 1.36 -3.01
CA ARG A 135 16.12 0.90 -3.12
C ARG A 135 16.28 -0.41 -3.85
#